data_d2fa6efc2b941cdb35f680ac93db82bc
#
_entry.id   d2fa6efc2b941cdb35f680ac93db82bc
#
_cell.length_a   1.000
_cell.length_b   1.000
_cell.length_c   1.000
_cell.angle_alpha   90.00
_cell.angle_beta   90.00
_cell.angle_gamma   90.00
#
_symmetry.space_group_name_H-M   'P 1'
#
loop_
_entity.id
_entity.type
_entity.pdbx_description
1 polymer ?
#
loop_
_entity_poly.entity_id
_entity_poly.type
_entity_poly.pdbx_seq_one_letter_code
_entity_poly.pdbx_strand_id
1 'polypeptide(L)'
;LFAVAYGEIASSLYIALGIVAAAALGLTPLVLLLTGTLFFVVSLSYAEGTAAIPETGGAATFVRRAFNDLAGFVTGWVLFLDFLIVMALSALFAPHYLAEALSVSWLRDEPWDAVVGCLLIAGIAGVRLARRTRLHAGSLVVAVLDLLVQFVLVVLGVALLLSPETLSEGLGFARGQDWSDLAFALPLAMLAYTGLETVANLAEETREPGRVLPRSLFSSIGLVVIVTALIAVVGLSAFPAEDGSTDLADDWLQAPIVGIVTAFEGHLPASLVDVLRIVVGLSGALILFAAATTAITGCTRLGRSMGEHGMLPREFGRLERRSLVSSEALLATGAIAIAIVVATGIFGGDDPAFLASAYSF
;
A
#
# COMPACT_ATOMS: atom_id res chain seq x y z
N LEU A 1 8.97 2.98 -14.92
CA LEU A 1 9.06 1.87 -13.98
C LEU A 1 9.27 2.36 -12.54
N PHE A 2 10.31 3.16 -12.27
CA PHE A 2 10.53 3.73 -10.93
C PHE A 2 9.26 4.35 -10.33
N ALA A 3 8.55 5.20 -11.09
CA ALA A 3 7.33 5.85 -10.60
C ALA A 3 6.19 4.86 -10.29
N VAL A 4 6.09 3.76 -11.02
CA VAL A 4 5.10 2.71 -10.74
C VAL A 4 5.52 1.94 -9.49
N ALA A 5 6.80 1.54 -9.41
CA ALA A 5 7.34 0.84 -8.25
C ALA A 5 7.25 1.69 -6.97
N TYR A 6 7.68 2.95 -7.05
CA TYR A 6 7.58 3.90 -5.95
C TYR A 6 6.13 4.10 -5.50
N GLY A 7 5.24 4.42 -6.45
CA GLY A 7 3.85 4.73 -6.13
C GLY A 7 3.11 3.56 -5.49
N GLU A 8 3.41 2.33 -5.90
CA GLU A 8 2.83 1.12 -5.31
C GLU A 8 3.31 0.93 -3.87
N ILE A 9 4.63 0.95 -3.64
CA ILE A 9 5.19 0.74 -2.31
C ILE A 9 4.88 1.92 -1.38
N ALA A 10 4.98 3.16 -1.87
CA ALA A 10 4.74 4.36 -1.06
C ALA A 10 3.27 4.52 -0.64
N SER A 11 2.31 4.07 -1.48
CA SER A 11 0.89 4.12 -1.13
C SER A 11 0.56 3.28 0.11
N SER A 12 1.30 2.21 0.33
CA SER A 12 1.10 1.32 1.48
C SER A 12 1.38 2.00 2.81
N LEU A 13 2.24 3.03 2.85
CA LEU A 13 2.47 3.84 4.05
C LEU A 13 1.20 4.56 4.52
N TYR A 14 0.39 5.06 3.58
CA TYR A 14 -0.86 5.77 3.87
C TYR A 14 -1.90 4.88 4.56
N ILE A 15 -1.78 3.58 4.40
CA ILE A 15 -2.64 2.56 5.04
C ILE A 15 -1.97 2.04 6.31
N ALA A 16 -0.72 1.63 6.22
CA ALA A 16 -0.07 0.83 7.25
C ALA A 16 0.37 1.64 8.47
N LEU A 17 0.64 2.95 8.35
CA LEU A 17 1.20 3.74 9.45
C LEU A 17 0.31 3.71 10.70
N GLY A 18 -0.99 3.99 10.57
CA GLY A 18 -1.94 3.94 11.69
C GLY A 18 -2.10 2.54 12.26
N ILE A 19 -2.23 1.54 11.39
CA ILE A 19 -2.39 0.13 11.77
C ILE A 19 -1.17 -0.40 12.53
N VAL A 20 0.03 -0.08 12.05
CA VAL A 20 1.29 -0.48 12.73
C VAL A 20 1.47 0.30 14.02
N ALA A 21 1.07 1.59 14.06
CA ALA A 21 1.11 2.39 15.27
C ALA A 21 0.19 1.81 16.36
N ALA A 22 -0.99 1.28 16.01
CA ALA A 22 -1.88 0.59 16.94
C ALA A 22 -1.25 -0.66 17.58
N ALA A 23 -0.47 -1.42 16.79
CA ALA A 23 0.12 -2.67 17.26
C ALA A 23 1.51 -2.48 17.92
N ALA A 24 2.34 -1.59 17.35
CA ALA A 24 3.73 -1.39 17.75
C ALA A 24 3.93 -0.22 18.71
N LEU A 25 2.93 0.68 18.83
CA LEU A 25 3.01 1.89 19.67
C LEU A 25 4.34 2.63 19.48
N GLY A 26 5.07 2.89 20.55
CA GLY A 26 6.37 3.56 20.53
C GLY A 26 7.47 2.88 19.70
N LEU A 27 7.32 1.59 19.39
CA LEU A 27 8.26 0.83 18.54
C LEU A 27 7.96 0.92 17.05
N THR A 28 6.92 1.63 16.63
CA THR A 28 6.50 1.76 15.22
C THR A 28 7.66 2.08 14.26
N PRO A 29 8.54 3.08 14.48
CA PRO A 29 9.65 3.35 13.57
C PRO A 29 10.65 2.20 13.47
N LEU A 30 10.91 1.52 14.59
CA LEU A 30 11.84 0.39 14.62
C LEU A 30 11.27 -0.80 13.86
N VAL A 31 9.99 -1.11 14.08
CA VAL A 31 9.28 -2.20 13.39
C VAL A 31 9.24 -1.95 11.88
N LEU A 32 8.87 -0.74 11.45
CA LEU A 32 8.85 -0.37 10.04
C LEU A 32 10.25 -0.40 9.42
N LEU A 33 11.28 0.08 10.10
CA LEU A 33 12.66 0.02 9.60
C LEU A 33 13.14 -1.43 9.45
N LEU A 34 12.86 -2.28 10.45
CA LEU A 34 13.26 -3.68 10.44
C LEU A 34 12.57 -4.44 9.30
N THR A 35 11.26 -4.27 9.18
CA THR A 35 10.46 -4.88 8.10
C THR A 35 10.89 -4.35 6.72
N GLY A 36 11.13 -3.05 6.59
CA GLY A 36 11.64 -2.45 5.35
C GLY A 36 13.00 -3.00 4.96
N THR A 37 13.89 -3.23 5.93
CA THR A 37 15.19 -3.88 5.68
C THR A 37 15.00 -5.32 5.19
N LEU A 38 14.07 -6.08 5.78
CA LEU A 38 13.71 -7.41 5.32
C LEU A 38 13.21 -7.38 3.86
N PHE A 39 12.30 -6.47 3.54
CA PHE A 39 11.80 -6.31 2.17
C PHE A 39 12.88 -5.87 1.19
N PHE A 40 13.83 -5.05 1.62
CA PHE A 40 15.01 -4.73 0.79
C PHE A 40 15.82 -5.99 0.46
N VAL A 41 16.00 -6.90 1.42
CA VAL A 41 16.66 -8.21 1.18
C VAL A 41 15.82 -9.09 0.24
N VAL A 42 14.50 -9.14 0.43
CA VAL A 42 13.58 -9.87 -0.46
C VAL A 42 13.66 -9.32 -1.89
N SER A 43 13.83 -8.01 -2.06
CA SER A 43 13.96 -7.40 -3.39
C SER A 43 15.17 -7.88 -4.19
N LEU A 44 16.21 -8.40 -3.53
CA LEU A 44 17.35 -9.05 -4.20
C LEU A 44 16.90 -10.30 -4.95
N SER A 45 16.07 -11.14 -4.31
CA SER A 45 15.52 -12.36 -4.94
C SER A 45 14.59 -12.02 -6.10
N TYR A 46 13.77 -10.96 -5.96
CA TYR A 46 12.93 -10.47 -7.07
C TYR A 46 13.76 -9.93 -8.23
N ALA A 47 14.84 -9.21 -7.94
CA ALA A 47 15.75 -8.70 -8.96
C ALA A 47 16.44 -9.83 -9.74
N GLU A 48 16.91 -10.86 -9.05
CA GLU A 48 17.50 -12.06 -9.65
C GLU A 48 16.46 -12.85 -10.47
N GLY A 49 15.29 -13.09 -9.87
CA GLY A 49 14.19 -13.80 -10.52
C GLY A 49 13.72 -13.12 -11.81
N THR A 50 13.51 -11.81 -11.79
CA THR A 50 13.11 -11.05 -12.99
C THR A 50 14.18 -10.98 -14.07
N ALA A 51 15.45 -11.01 -13.68
CA ALA A 51 16.57 -11.07 -14.63
C ALA A 51 16.71 -12.45 -15.29
N ALA A 52 16.49 -13.51 -14.52
CA ALA A 52 16.63 -14.90 -14.98
C ALA A 52 15.38 -15.39 -15.74
N ILE A 53 14.20 -14.95 -15.33
CA ILE A 53 12.89 -15.40 -15.85
C ILE A 53 12.03 -14.17 -16.13
N PRO A 54 12.23 -13.48 -17.26
CA PRO A 54 11.50 -12.24 -17.58
C PRO A 54 10.08 -12.54 -18.13
N GLU A 55 9.30 -13.32 -17.38
CA GLU A 55 7.93 -13.74 -17.71
C GLU A 55 6.93 -13.10 -16.76
N THR A 56 5.68 -12.92 -17.20
CA THR A 56 4.58 -12.48 -16.35
C THR A 56 4.22 -13.56 -15.32
N GLY A 57 3.88 -13.12 -14.10
CA GLY A 57 3.52 -14.01 -12.98
C GLY A 57 4.46 -13.87 -11.77
N GLY A 58 5.55 -13.11 -11.91
CA GLY A 58 6.44 -12.75 -10.81
C GLY A 58 6.89 -13.96 -10.00
N ALA A 59 6.79 -13.87 -8.65
CA ALA A 59 7.24 -14.95 -7.76
C ALA A 59 6.52 -16.28 -8.00
N ALA A 60 5.25 -16.29 -8.44
CA ALA A 60 4.55 -17.53 -8.77
C ALA A 60 5.27 -18.30 -9.89
N THR A 61 5.76 -17.59 -10.92
CA THR A 61 6.53 -18.18 -12.02
C THR A 61 7.93 -18.62 -11.56
N PHE A 62 8.59 -17.84 -10.72
CA PHE A 62 9.92 -18.18 -10.19
C PHE A 62 9.87 -19.45 -9.35
N VAL A 63 8.91 -19.52 -8.41
CA VAL A 63 8.73 -20.68 -7.53
C VAL A 63 8.29 -21.91 -8.32
N ARG A 64 7.42 -21.77 -9.30
CA ARG A 64 7.01 -22.86 -10.19
C ARG A 64 8.20 -23.46 -10.91
N ARG A 65 9.08 -22.63 -11.45
CA ARG A 65 10.28 -23.10 -12.17
C ARG A 65 11.36 -23.66 -11.25
N ALA A 66 11.47 -23.12 -10.03
CA ALA A 66 12.47 -23.58 -9.07
C ALA A 66 12.08 -24.90 -8.38
N PHE A 67 10.78 -25.12 -8.15
CA PHE A 67 10.27 -26.27 -7.39
C PHE A 67 9.33 -27.14 -8.25
N ASN A 68 8.05 -26.76 -8.32
CA ASN A 68 7.01 -27.50 -9.07
C ASN A 68 5.75 -26.65 -9.24
N ASP A 69 4.76 -27.20 -9.99
CA ASP A 69 3.51 -26.52 -10.29
C ASP A 69 2.65 -26.28 -9.04
N LEU A 70 2.67 -27.17 -8.04
CA LEU A 70 1.92 -27.00 -6.80
C LEU A 70 2.46 -25.82 -5.98
N ALA A 71 3.78 -25.74 -5.81
CA ALA A 71 4.40 -24.62 -5.11
C ALA A 71 4.15 -23.29 -5.84
N GLY A 72 4.22 -23.28 -7.17
CA GLY A 72 3.87 -22.14 -7.99
C GLY A 72 2.40 -21.73 -7.85
N PHE A 73 1.49 -22.71 -7.78
CA PHE A 73 0.07 -22.45 -7.53
C PHE A 73 -0.18 -21.79 -6.17
N VAL A 74 0.39 -22.36 -5.10
CA VAL A 74 0.24 -21.80 -3.74
C VAL A 74 0.77 -20.37 -3.67
N THR A 75 1.98 -20.14 -4.23
CA THR A 75 2.55 -18.78 -4.29
C THR A 75 1.67 -17.83 -5.09
N GLY A 76 1.17 -18.27 -6.26
CA GLY A 76 0.28 -17.47 -7.09
C GLY A 76 -1.03 -17.14 -6.38
N TRP A 77 -1.59 -18.10 -5.62
CA TRP A 77 -2.81 -17.89 -4.86
C TRP A 77 -2.62 -16.88 -3.72
N VAL A 78 -1.52 -16.98 -2.97
CA VAL A 78 -1.19 -16.02 -1.90
C VAL A 78 -1.02 -14.60 -2.48
N LEU A 79 -0.27 -14.46 -3.58
CA LEU A 79 -0.13 -13.17 -4.26
C LEU A 79 -1.45 -12.63 -4.82
N PHE A 80 -2.33 -13.52 -5.27
CA PHE A 80 -3.66 -13.13 -5.74
C PHE A 80 -4.49 -12.53 -4.60
N LEU A 81 -4.44 -13.14 -3.41
CA LEU A 81 -5.08 -12.60 -2.20
C LEU A 81 -4.45 -11.28 -1.75
N ASP A 82 -3.12 -11.18 -1.79
CA ASP A 82 -2.38 -9.94 -1.50
C ASP A 82 -2.90 -8.76 -2.34
N PHE A 83 -2.94 -8.91 -3.66
CA PHE A 83 -3.49 -7.88 -4.55
C PHE A 83 -4.95 -7.51 -4.24
N LEU A 84 -5.79 -8.49 -3.87
CA LEU A 84 -7.19 -8.25 -3.52
C LEU A 84 -7.31 -7.42 -2.23
N ILE A 85 -6.53 -7.75 -1.22
CA ILE A 85 -6.53 -7.05 0.07
C ILE A 85 -6.00 -5.63 -0.10
N VAL A 86 -4.86 -5.46 -0.78
CA VAL A 86 -4.30 -4.12 -1.06
C VAL A 86 -5.27 -3.25 -1.85
N MET A 87 -5.98 -3.82 -2.83
CA MET A 87 -6.99 -3.10 -3.60
C MET A 87 -8.18 -2.68 -2.72
N ALA A 88 -8.68 -3.58 -1.86
CA ALA A 88 -9.78 -3.29 -0.96
C ALA A 88 -9.40 -2.23 0.09
N LEU A 89 -8.22 -2.35 0.71
CA LEU A 89 -7.70 -1.35 1.65
C LEU A 89 -7.51 0.01 0.97
N SER A 90 -6.89 0.04 -0.20
CA SER A 90 -6.73 1.29 -0.95
C SER A 90 -8.07 1.97 -1.27
N ALA A 91 -9.09 1.17 -1.59
CA ALA A 91 -10.43 1.66 -1.89
C ALA A 91 -11.17 2.17 -0.64
N LEU A 92 -10.96 1.56 0.52
CA LEU A 92 -11.53 2.01 1.79
C LEU A 92 -10.85 3.27 2.33
N PHE A 93 -9.52 3.36 2.25
CA PHE A 93 -8.77 4.49 2.80
C PHE A 93 -8.83 5.75 1.91
N ALA A 94 -8.93 5.61 0.59
CA ALA A 94 -8.95 6.75 -0.32
C ALA A 94 -10.08 7.78 -0.02
N PRO A 95 -11.32 7.39 0.31
CA PRO A 95 -12.37 8.32 0.71
C PRO A 95 -12.04 9.13 1.95
N HIS A 96 -11.34 8.56 2.94
CA HIS A 96 -10.96 9.27 4.17
C HIS A 96 -9.96 10.39 3.88
N TYR A 97 -8.92 10.13 3.07
CA TYR A 97 -7.99 11.16 2.62
C TYR A 97 -8.68 12.25 1.80
N LEU A 98 -9.63 11.86 0.94
CA LEU A 98 -10.41 12.80 0.15
C LEU A 98 -11.35 13.66 1.02
N ALA A 99 -11.94 13.06 2.05
CA ALA A 99 -12.77 13.75 3.03
C ALA A 99 -12.01 14.86 3.73
N GLU A 100 -10.79 14.58 4.17
CA GLU A 100 -9.90 15.55 4.82
C GLU A 100 -9.51 16.68 3.86
N ALA A 101 -9.19 16.35 2.61
CA ALA A 101 -8.83 17.36 1.60
C ALA A 101 -9.99 18.31 1.25
N LEU A 102 -11.21 17.79 1.18
CA LEU A 102 -12.39 18.54 0.79
C LEU A 102 -13.19 19.10 1.98
N SER A 103 -12.79 18.74 3.22
CA SER A 103 -13.54 19.06 4.44
C SER A 103 -14.99 18.54 4.39
N VAL A 104 -15.18 17.32 3.89
CA VAL A 104 -16.49 16.69 3.66
C VAL A 104 -16.63 15.47 4.57
N SER A 105 -17.26 15.63 5.72
CA SER A 105 -17.34 14.59 6.77
C SER A 105 -18.05 13.31 6.35
N TRP A 106 -19.14 13.40 5.56
CA TRP A 106 -19.92 12.21 5.18
C TRP A 106 -19.16 11.16 4.38
N LEU A 107 -18.03 11.51 3.75
CA LEU A 107 -17.16 10.56 3.05
C LEU A 107 -16.41 9.62 4.01
N ARG A 108 -16.35 9.95 5.29
CA ARG A 108 -15.74 9.12 6.35
C ARG A 108 -16.77 8.27 7.07
N ASP A 109 -18.06 8.65 6.95
CA ASP A 109 -19.13 8.00 7.68
C ASP A 109 -19.59 6.73 6.95
N GLU A 110 -19.83 5.67 7.71
CA GLU A 110 -20.50 4.49 7.20
C GLU A 110 -21.94 4.78 6.76
N PRO A 111 -22.39 4.15 5.70
CA PRO A 111 -21.71 3.20 4.79
C PRO A 111 -21.06 3.88 3.57
N TRP A 112 -20.91 5.21 3.57
CA TRP A 112 -20.53 5.98 2.39
C TRP A 112 -19.08 5.75 1.95
N ASP A 113 -18.16 5.54 2.87
CA ASP A 113 -16.77 5.18 2.60
C ASP A 113 -16.68 3.88 1.80
N ALA A 114 -17.37 2.82 2.24
CA ALA A 114 -17.46 1.55 1.52
C ALA A 114 -18.15 1.68 0.16
N VAL A 115 -19.23 2.49 0.06
CA VAL A 115 -19.91 2.75 -1.21
C VAL A 115 -18.99 3.45 -2.19
N VAL A 116 -18.26 4.48 -1.76
CA VAL A 116 -17.29 5.19 -2.61
C VAL A 116 -16.14 4.28 -3.00
N GLY A 117 -15.64 3.45 -2.07
CA GLY A 117 -14.64 2.43 -2.35
C GLY A 117 -15.09 1.42 -3.41
N CYS A 118 -16.31 0.90 -3.30
CA CYS A 118 -16.89 0.01 -4.32
C CYS A 118 -17.03 0.70 -5.68
N LEU A 119 -17.47 1.95 -5.71
CA LEU A 119 -17.57 2.75 -6.94
C LEU A 119 -16.21 3.01 -7.56
N LEU A 120 -15.17 3.23 -6.75
CA LEU A 120 -13.80 3.39 -7.20
C LEU A 120 -13.31 2.10 -7.91
N ILE A 121 -13.47 0.93 -7.29
CA ILE A 121 -13.09 -0.37 -7.89
C ILE A 121 -13.88 -0.61 -9.18
N ALA A 122 -15.20 -0.43 -9.14
CA ALA A 122 -16.07 -0.61 -10.31
C ALA A 122 -15.71 0.37 -11.45
N GLY A 123 -15.40 1.61 -11.11
CA GLY A 123 -14.96 2.64 -12.06
C GLY A 123 -13.64 2.28 -12.74
N ILE A 124 -12.63 1.83 -11.97
CA ILE A 124 -11.34 1.36 -12.52
C ILE A 124 -11.55 0.18 -13.46
N ALA A 125 -12.34 -0.83 -13.02
CA ALA A 125 -12.65 -2.01 -13.83
C ALA A 125 -13.39 -1.61 -15.13
N GLY A 126 -14.39 -0.73 -15.03
CA GLY A 126 -15.17 -0.22 -16.17
C GLY A 126 -14.31 0.52 -17.19
N VAL A 127 -13.43 1.41 -16.74
CA VAL A 127 -12.51 2.15 -17.62
C VAL A 127 -11.55 1.18 -18.34
N ARG A 128 -11.06 0.15 -17.64
CA ARG A 128 -10.18 -0.85 -18.23
C ARG A 128 -10.87 -1.73 -19.27
N LEU A 129 -12.13 -2.10 -19.05
CA LEU A 129 -12.94 -2.83 -20.03
C LEU A 129 -13.24 -1.97 -21.26
N ALA A 130 -13.59 -0.69 -21.03
CA ALA A 130 -14.04 0.19 -22.10
C ALA A 130 -12.91 0.68 -23.01
N ARG A 131 -11.69 0.82 -22.49
CA ARG A 131 -10.60 1.51 -23.20
C ARG A 131 -9.23 0.86 -22.97
N ARG A 132 -8.42 0.91 -24.04
CA ARG A 132 -6.97 0.72 -24.05
C ARG A 132 -6.27 1.93 -23.40
N THR A 133 -6.68 2.34 -22.21
CA THR A 133 -6.10 3.53 -21.59
C THR A 133 -4.79 3.18 -20.91
N ARG A 134 -3.78 3.97 -21.20
CA ARG A 134 -2.52 4.02 -20.44
C ARG A 134 -2.78 4.77 -19.13
N LEU A 135 -3.48 4.12 -18.17
CA LEU A 135 -3.74 4.70 -16.85
C LEU A 135 -2.44 5.06 -16.10
N HIS A 136 -1.33 4.48 -16.53
CA HIS A 136 0.00 4.79 -15.99
C HIS A 136 0.63 6.08 -16.51
N ALA A 137 -0.01 6.79 -17.45
CA ALA A 137 0.58 8.02 -17.99
C ALA A 137 0.73 9.13 -16.94
N GLY A 138 -0.13 9.13 -15.91
CA GLY A 138 -0.08 10.05 -14.78
C GLY A 138 0.75 9.58 -13.58
N SER A 139 1.15 8.32 -13.54
CA SER A 139 1.81 7.73 -12.36
C SER A 139 3.11 8.44 -11.96
N LEU A 140 3.87 8.96 -12.94
CA LEU A 140 5.07 9.72 -12.65
C LEU A 140 4.76 11.04 -11.93
N VAL A 141 3.72 11.74 -12.36
CA VAL A 141 3.31 13.01 -11.74
C VAL A 141 2.83 12.75 -10.32
N VAL A 142 1.97 11.75 -10.13
CA VAL A 142 1.47 11.37 -8.80
C VAL A 142 2.62 10.96 -7.88
N ALA A 143 3.53 10.11 -8.34
CA ALA A 143 4.68 9.66 -7.56
C ALA A 143 5.63 10.82 -7.17
N VAL A 144 5.88 11.76 -8.09
CA VAL A 144 6.74 12.92 -7.79
C VAL A 144 6.06 13.88 -6.82
N LEU A 145 4.77 14.14 -7.01
CA LEU A 145 3.99 14.98 -6.09
C LEU A 145 3.95 14.37 -4.69
N ASP A 146 3.67 13.08 -4.60
CA ASP A 146 3.67 12.35 -3.33
C ASP A 146 5.02 12.40 -2.62
N LEU A 147 6.10 12.12 -3.34
CA LEU A 147 7.47 12.20 -2.79
C LEU A 147 7.80 13.59 -2.27
N LEU A 148 7.39 14.64 -3.00
CA LEU A 148 7.58 16.03 -2.54
C LEU A 148 6.77 16.32 -1.28
N VAL A 149 5.54 15.87 -1.22
CA VAL A 149 4.66 16.01 -0.03
C VAL A 149 5.29 15.31 1.17
N GLN A 150 5.69 14.06 1.02
CA GLN A 150 6.33 13.29 2.10
C GLN A 150 7.65 13.94 2.54
N PHE A 151 8.46 14.43 1.60
CA PHE A 151 9.70 15.14 1.91
C PHE A 151 9.43 16.42 2.72
N VAL A 152 8.44 17.23 2.32
CA VAL A 152 8.03 18.43 3.08
C VAL A 152 7.57 18.06 4.47
N LEU A 153 6.74 17.01 4.62
CA LEU A 153 6.27 16.53 5.93
C LEU A 153 7.43 16.10 6.83
N VAL A 154 8.39 15.36 6.29
CA VAL A 154 9.58 14.93 7.04
C VAL A 154 10.39 16.15 7.50
N VAL A 155 10.66 17.12 6.60
CA VAL A 155 11.43 18.31 6.94
C VAL A 155 10.73 19.15 8.00
N LEU A 156 9.42 19.40 7.84
CA LEU A 156 8.63 20.17 8.82
C LEU A 156 8.50 19.40 10.13
N GLY A 157 8.24 18.10 10.08
CA GLY A 157 8.11 17.26 11.26
C GLY A 157 9.40 17.21 12.09
N VAL A 158 10.54 17.01 11.43
CA VAL A 158 11.84 17.03 12.10
C VAL A 158 12.16 18.42 12.66
N ALA A 159 11.79 19.49 11.96
CA ALA A 159 12.09 20.85 12.40
C ALA A 159 11.20 21.35 13.55
N LEU A 160 9.93 20.91 13.60
CA LEU A 160 8.92 21.47 14.49
C LEU A 160 8.45 20.50 15.60
N LEU A 161 8.42 19.18 15.31
CA LEU A 161 7.84 18.20 16.21
C LEU A 161 8.88 17.26 16.84
N LEU A 162 10.08 17.14 16.24
CA LEU A 162 11.07 16.18 16.72
C LEU A 162 11.49 16.49 18.16
N SER A 163 11.11 15.62 19.08
CA SER A 163 11.54 15.64 20.47
C SER A 163 12.40 14.41 20.76
N PRO A 164 13.72 14.57 20.97
CA PRO A 164 14.59 13.45 21.34
C PRO A 164 14.18 12.77 22.65
N GLU A 165 13.57 13.54 23.56
CA GLU A 165 13.06 13.01 24.84
C GLU A 165 11.87 12.06 24.60
N THR A 166 10.88 12.49 23.82
CA THR A 166 9.69 11.68 23.47
C THR A 166 10.08 10.41 22.73
N LEU A 167 11.06 10.50 21.80
CA LEU A 167 11.56 9.33 21.09
C LEU A 167 12.30 8.36 22.02
N SER A 168 13.14 8.85 22.92
CA SER A 168 13.88 7.98 23.86
C SER A 168 12.96 7.30 24.87
N GLU A 169 11.89 7.98 25.27
CA GLU A 169 10.85 7.44 26.13
C GLU A 169 9.94 6.43 25.38
N GLY A 170 9.59 6.71 24.12
CA GLY A 170 8.77 5.84 23.28
C GLY A 170 9.46 4.55 22.84
N LEU A 171 10.79 4.61 22.57
CA LEU A 171 11.60 3.44 22.21
C LEU A 171 11.93 2.50 23.38
N GLY A 172 11.53 2.87 24.60
CA GLY A 172 11.74 2.02 25.79
C GLY A 172 10.75 0.84 25.81
N PHE A 173 11.25 -0.39 25.81
CA PHE A 173 10.48 -1.62 26.10
C PHE A 173 9.75 -1.60 27.45
N ALA A 174 9.90 -0.55 28.24
CA ALA A 174 9.47 -0.46 29.63
C ALA A 174 7.99 -0.07 29.81
N ARG A 175 7.23 0.23 28.74
CA ARG A 175 5.84 0.75 28.85
C ARG A 175 4.75 -0.26 28.46
N GLY A 176 4.91 -1.54 28.83
CA GLY A 176 3.82 -2.52 28.73
C GLY A 176 3.73 -3.26 27.41
N GLN A 177 4.73 -3.15 26.55
CA GLN A 177 4.82 -3.95 25.32
C GLN A 177 5.51 -5.28 25.60
N ASP A 178 4.82 -6.36 25.28
CA ASP A 178 5.36 -7.70 25.35
C ASP A 178 6.00 -8.11 24.01
N TRP A 179 6.88 -9.11 24.04
CA TRP A 179 7.45 -9.69 22.81
C TRP A 179 6.38 -10.26 21.86
N SER A 180 5.21 -10.62 22.39
CA SER A 180 4.05 -11.05 21.59
C SER A 180 3.51 -9.92 20.72
N ASP A 181 3.44 -8.69 21.22
CA ASP A 181 2.93 -7.54 20.50
C ASP A 181 3.88 -7.16 19.33
N LEU A 182 5.18 -7.21 19.61
CA LEU A 182 6.20 -7.01 18.56
C LEU A 182 6.14 -8.11 17.50
N ALA A 183 5.96 -9.38 17.90
CA ALA A 183 5.83 -10.50 16.97
C ALA A 183 4.57 -10.39 16.10
N PHE A 184 3.50 -9.75 16.58
CA PHE A 184 2.29 -9.47 15.83
C PHE A 184 2.43 -8.22 14.96
N ALA A 185 3.11 -7.19 15.43
CA ALA A 185 3.34 -5.95 14.70
C ALA A 185 4.22 -6.13 13.44
N LEU A 186 5.20 -7.06 13.46
CA LEU A 186 6.07 -7.31 12.32
C LEU A 186 5.33 -7.77 11.06
N PRO A 187 4.44 -8.79 11.10
CA PRO A 187 3.61 -9.15 9.95
C PRO A 187 2.70 -8.01 9.48
N LEU A 188 2.09 -7.25 10.38
CA LEU A 188 1.30 -6.07 10.02
C LEU A 188 2.13 -5.00 9.30
N ALA A 189 3.37 -4.79 9.74
CA ALA A 189 4.28 -3.85 9.10
C ALA A 189 4.72 -4.29 7.70
N MET A 190 4.59 -5.57 7.34
CA MET A 190 4.83 -6.03 5.97
C MET A 190 3.88 -5.36 4.98
N LEU A 191 2.66 -5.01 5.41
CA LEU A 191 1.72 -4.25 4.61
C LEU A 191 2.31 -2.92 4.10
N ALA A 192 3.19 -2.28 4.86
CA ALA A 192 3.81 -1.01 4.48
C ALA A 192 4.76 -1.09 3.27
N TYR A 193 5.13 -2.29 2.83
CA TYR A 193 6.12 -2.51 1.77
C TYR A 193 5.64 -3.43 0.64
N THR A 194 4.32 -3.64 0.53
CA THR A 194 3.71 -4.37 -0.60
C THR A 194 3.98 -3.67 -1.92
N GLY A 195 3.98 -4.41 -3.03
CA GLY A 195 4.10 -3.86 -4.38
C GLY A 195 5.34 -4.30 -5.16
N LEU A 196 6.27 -5.08 -4.58
CA LEU A 196 7.39 -5.68 -5.32
C LEU A 196 6.90 -6.59 -6.45
N GLU A 197 5.80 -7.29 -6.22
CA GLU A 197 5.12 -8.21 -7.11
C GLU A 197 4.64 -7.52 -8.38
N THR A 198 4.10 -6.29 -8.24
CA THR A 198 3.62 -5.49 -9.36
C THR A 198 4.74 -5.17 -10.33
N VAL A 199 5.92 -4.83 -9.80
CA VAL A 199 7.10 -4.53 -10.63
C VAL A 199 7.59 -5.77 -11.37
N ALA A 200 7.61 -6.94 -10.69
CA ALA A 200 7.99 -8.20 -11.28
C ALA A 200 7.05 -8.62 -12.44
N ASN A 201 5.74 -8.33 -12.30
CA ASN A 201 4.74 -8.59 -13.33
C ASN A 201 4.88 -7.68 -14.58
N LEU A 202 5.73 -6.66 -14.54
CA LEU A 202 6.04 -5.78 -15.67
C LEU A 202 7.25 -6.26 -16.51
N ALA A 203 7.82 -7.42 -16.18
CA ALA A 203 9.05 -7.91 -16.81
C ALA A 203 8.92 -8.03 -18.34
N GLU A 204 7.81 -8.59 -18.85
CA GLU A 204 7.57 -8.75 -20.29
C GLU A 204 7.42 -7.42 -21.05
N GLU A 205 6.94 -6.36 -20.38
CA GLU A 205 6.72 -5.05 -20.99
C GLU A 205 7.95 -4.14 -20.91
N THR A 206 9.00 -4.60 -20.21
CA THR A 206 10.20 -3.81 -19.93
C THR A 206 11.29 -4.09 -20.95
N ARG A 207 11.88 -3.03 -21.51
CA ARG A 207 13.11 -3.16 -22.29
C ARG A 207 14.28 -3.43 -21.34
N GLU A 208 15.13 -4.41 -21.65
CA GLU A 208 16.28 -4.82 -20.82
C GLU A 208 15.87 -5.11 -19.35
N PRO A 209 14.94 -6.08 -19.10
CA PRO A 209 14.38 -6.33 -17.77
C PRO A 209 15.47 -6.62 -16.72
N GLY A 210 16.50 -7.38 -17.06
CA GLY A 210 17.61 -7.73 -16.17
C GLY A 210 18.44 -6.54 -15.66
N ARG A 211 18.32 -5.35 -16.29
CA ARG A 211 19.05 -4.15 -15.86
C ARG A 211 18.14 -3.09 -15.27
N VAL A 212 16.99 -2.90 -15.86
CA VAL A 212 16.07 -1.80 -15.51
C VAL A 212 15.24 -2.15 -14.28
N LEU A 213 14.72 -3.38 -14.20
CA LEU A 213 13.89 -3.80 -13.07
C LEU A 213 14.66 -3.80 -11.73
N PRO A 214 15.85 -4.40 -11.61
CA PRO A 214 16.62 -4.37 -10.37
C PRO A 214 16.90 -2.94 -9.89
N ARG A 215 17.26 -2.04 -10.80
CA ARG A 215 17.53 -0.64 -10.45
C ARG A 215 16.28 0.06 -9.95
N SER A 216 15.14 -0.15 -10.61
CA SER A 216 13.87 0.44 -10.18
C SER A 216 13.44 -0.09 -8.83
N LEU A 217 13.57 -1.41 -8.58
CA LEU A 217 13.25 -2.04 -7.31
C LEU A 217 14.11 -1.48 -6.17
N PHE A 218 15.42 -1.53 -6.28
CA PHE A 218 16.32 -1.09 -5.21
C PHE A 218 16.20 0.39 -4.91
N SER A 219 16.06 1.24 -5.94
CA SER A 219 15.90 2.67 -5.72
C SER A 219 14.55 3.00 -5.10
N SER A 220 13.46 2.33 -5.50
CA SER A 220 12.13 2.59 -4.95
C SER A 220 12.02 2.10 -3.51
N ILE A 221 12.38 0.84 -3.24
CA ILE A 221 12.25 0.29 -1.89
C ILE A 221 13.21 0.98 -0.90
N GLY A 222 14.46 1.25 -1.31
CA GLY A 222 15.42 1.96 -0.45
C GLY A 222 14.92 3.36 -0.08
N LEU A 223 14.37 4.10 -1.05
CA LEU A 223 13.79 5.42 -0.80
C LEU A 223 12.57 5.32 0.12
N VAL A 224 11.63 4.39 -0.15
CA VAL A 224 10.42 4.23 0.66
C VAL A 224 10.77 3.81 2.09
N VAL A 225 11.71 2.89 2.30
CA VAL A 225 12.14 2.48 3.66
C VAL A 225 12.64 3.67 4.47
N ILE A 226 13.47 4.53 3.86
CA ILE A 226 13.98 5.73 4.53
C ILE A 226 12.85 6.70 4.85
N VAL A 227 12.00 7.01 3.88
CA VAL A 227 10.90 7.97 4.05
C VAL A 227 9.89 7.46 5.07
N THR A 228 9.50 6.18 5.00
CA THR A 228 8.58 5.55 5.95
C THR A 228 9.11 5.59 7.37
N ALA A 229 10.39 5.27 7.58
CA ALA A 229 11.00 5.33 8.90
C ALA A 229 11.02 6.77 9.45
N LEU A 230 11.34 7.76 8.60
CA LEU A 230 11.34 9.17 9.01
C LEU A 230 9.94 9.69 9.31
N ILE A 231 8.94 9.34 8.51
CA ILE A 231 7.54 9.71 8.78
C ILE A 231 7.03 9.04 10.05
N ALA A 232 7.40 7.80 10.32
CA ALA A 232 7.03 7.12 11.56
C ALA A 232 7.67 7.79 12.79
N VAL A 233 8.92 8.24 12.69
CA VAL A 233 9.58 9.04 13.74
C VAL A 233 8.85 10.36 13.97
N VAL A 234 8.46 11.06 12.91
CA VAL A 234 7.68 12.30 13.00
C VAL A 234 6.30 12.03 13.59
N GLY A 235 5.62 10.96 13.15
CA GLY A 235 4.30 10.58 13.64
C GLY A 235 4.29 10.30 15.16
N LEU A 236 5.29 9.57 15.66
CA LEU A 236 5.43 9.34 17.10
C LEU A 236 5.84 10.58 17.89
N SER A 237 6.60 11.48 17.27
CA SER A 237 6.92 12.77 17.91
C SER A 237 5.69 13.67 18.00
N ALA A 238 4.77 13.55 17.03
CA ALA A 238 3.50 14.25 16.99
C ALA A 238 2.47 13.68 17.99
N PHE A 239 2.39 12.35 18.04
CA PHE A 239 1.43 11.57 18.82
C PHE A 239 2.17 10.50 19.64
N PRO A 240 2.71 10.86 20.81
CA PRO A 240 3.41 9.92 21.67
C PRO A 240 2.49 8.78 22.10
N ALA A 241 3.06 7.59 22.25
CA ALA A 241 2.31 6.47 22.82
C ALA A 241 2.21 6.63 24.34
N GLU A 242 0.98 6.72 24.86
CA GLU A 242 0.67 6.83 26.29
C GLU A 242 -0.35 5.77 26.68
N ASP A 243 -0.18 5.17 27.84
CA ASP A 243 -1.11 4.18 28.43
C ASP A 243 -1.57 3.05 27.47
N GLY A 244 -0.73 2.66 26.51
CA GLY A 244 -1.00 1.56 25.59
C GLY A 244 -1.81 1.96 24.35
N SER A 245 -1.97 3.27 24.08
CA SER A 245 -2.63 3.79 22.89
C SER A 245 -1.83 4.96 22.29
N THR A 246 -2.20 5.41 21.10
CA THR A 246 -1.71 6.62 20.45
C THR A 246 -2.80 7.21 19.59
N ASP A 247 -2.99 8.53 19.64
CA ASP A 247 -3.99 9.24 18.83
C ASP A 247 -3.81 8.98 17.33
N LEU A 248 -2.60 8.63 16.91
CA LEU A 248 -2.31 8.23 15.53
C LEU A 248 -3.06 6.95 15.13
N ALA A 249 -3.30 6.06 16.08
CA ALA A 249 -4.03 4.83 15.88
C ALA A 249 -5.52 4.96 16.22
N ASP A 250 -5.88 5.79 17.18
CA ASP A 250 -7.26 5.92 17.65
C ASP A 250 -8.05 6.92 16.78
N ASP A 251 -7.54 8.15 16.63
CA ASP A 251 -8.25 9.22 15.92
C ASP A 251 -7.91 9.26 14.42
N TRP A 252 -6.69 8.84 14.07
CA TRP A 252 -6.14 8.99 12.71
C TRP A 252 -5.82 7.68 12.01
N LEU A 253 -6.39 6.55 12.46
CA LEU A 253 -6.12 5.21 11.89
C LEU A 253 -6.23 5.17 10.36
N GLN A 254 -7.26 5.80 9.82
CA GLN A 254 -7.60 5.75 8.40
C GLN A 254 -6.98 6.90 7.57
N ALA A 255 -6.38 7.92 8.23
CA ALA A 255 -5.70 9.01 7.55
C ALA A 255 -4.47 9.51 8.34
N PRO A 256 -3.52 8.62 8.72
CA PRO A 256 -2.45 8.93 9.66
C PRO A 256 -1.51 10.04 9.16
N ILE A 257 -1.28 10.15 7.86
CA ILE A 257 -0.43 11.22 7.30
C ILE A 257 -1.09 12.60 7.43
N VAL A 258 -2.43 12.67 7.34
CA VAL A 258 -3.16 13.93 7.59
C VAL A 258 -3.14 14.25 9.08
N GLY A 259 -3.26 13.24 9.95
CA GLY A 259 -3.08 13.41 11.40
C GLY A 259 -1.76 14.11 11.75
N ILE A 260 -0.65 13.71 11.13
CA ILE A 260 0.65 14.39 11.33
C ILE A 260 0.57 15.89 10.96
N VAL A 261 -0.20 16.25 9.93
CA VAL A 261 -0.38 17.67 9.54
C VAL A 261 -1.11 18.46 10.61
N THR A 262 -2.10 17.88 11.29
CA THR A 262 -2.82 18.58 12.37
C THR A 262 -1.92 18.88 13.57
N ALA A 263 -0.92 18.04 13.82
CA ALA A 263 0.06 18.29 14.87
C ALA A 263 0.94 19.54 14.62
N PHE A 264 0.94 20.11 13.41
CA PHE A 264 1.60 21.40 13.14
C PHE A 264 0.77 22.60 13.61
N GLU A 265 -0.47 22.40 14.05
CA GLU A 265 -1.28 23.47 14.66
C GLU A 265 -0.55 24.05 15.88
N GLY A 266 -0.53 25.38 15.97
CA GLY A 266 0.27 26.08 17.01
C GLY A 266 1.75 26.33 16.67
N HIS A 267 2.33 25.59 15.71
CA HIS A 267 3.69 25.81 15.21
C HIS A 267 3.70 26.59 13.89
N LEU A 268 2.66 26.43 13.08
CA LEU A 268 2.50 27.10 11.79
C LEU A 268 1.21 27.94 11.78
N PRO A 269 1.13 28.96 10.91
CA PRO A 269 -0.12 29.70 10.68
C PRO A 269 -1.24 28.75 10.22
N ALA A 270 -2.48 28.94 10.73
CA ALA A 270 -3.63 28.08 10.40
C ALA A 270 -3.85 27.91 8.89
N SER A 271 -3.72 29.01 8.13
CA SER A 271 -3.86 28.96 6.67
C SER A 271 -2.86 28.05 5.99
N LEU A 272 -1.65 27.90 6.53
CA LEU A 272 -0.62 26.99 5.99
C LEU A 272 -0.94 25.54 6.35
N VAL A 273 -1.43 25.30 7.57
CA VAL A 273 -1.88 23.96 7.99
C VAL A 273 -3.06 23.51 7.13
N ASP A 274 -4.02 24.38 6.85
CA ASP A 274 -5.16 24.06 5.96
C ASP A 274 -4.70 23.70 4.56
N VAL A 275 -3.75 24.47 3.99
CA VAL A 275 -3.17 24.16 2.68
C VAL A 275 -2.43 22.81 2.70
N LEU A 276 -1.64 22.53 3.74
CA LEU A 276 -0.96 21.23 3.87
C LEU A 276 -1.96 20.08 4.00
N ARG A 277 -3.04 20.25 4.78
CA ARG A 277 -4.11 19.25 4.91
C ARG A 277 -4.73 18.93 3.55
N ILE A 278 -5.07 19.94 2.77
CA ILE A 278 -5.63 19.76 1.41
C ILE A 278 -4.62 19.03 0.52
N VAL A 279 -3.36 19.46 0.50
CA VAL A 279 -2.33 18.89 -0.37
C VAL A 279 -2.03 17.45 0.00
N VAL A 280 -1.88 17.15 1.29
CA VAL A 280 -1.63 15.80 1.80
C VAL A 280 -2.81 14.87 1.56
N GLY A 281 -4.03 15.35 1.85
CA GLY A 281 -5.25 14.58 1.61
C GLY A 281 -5.45 14.25 0.14
N LEU A 282 -5.24 15.23 -0.77
CA LEU A 282 -5.31 14.99 -2.21
C LEU A 282 -4.20 14.04 -2.69
N SER A 283 -2.96 14.21 -2.20
CA SER A 283 -1.85 13.31 -2.52
C SER A 283 -2.16 11.88 -2.08
N GLY A 284 -2.64 11.71 -0.85
CA GLY A 284 -3.05 10.40 -0.30
C GLY A 284 -4.17 9.75 -1.11
N ALA A 285 -5.23 10.48 -1.42
CA ALA A 285 -6.33 9.97 -2.25
C ALA A 285 -5.85 9.56 -3.65
N LEU A 286 -4.98 10.36 -4.29
CA LEU A 286 -4.45 10.08 -5.63
C LEU A 286 -3.49 8.89 -5.64
N ILE A 287 -2.61 8.75 -4.63
CA ILE A 287 -1.67 7.63 -4.58
C ILE A 287 -2.41 6.32 -4.26
N LEU A 288 -3.42 6.33 -3.40
CA LEU A 288 -4.27 5.18 -3.12
C LEU A 288 -5.12 4.78 -4.34
N PHE A 289 -5.66 5.74 -5.08
CA PHE A 289 -6.30 5.47 -6.37
C PHE A 289 -5.34 4.82 -7.38
N ALA A 290 -4.10 5.31 -7.44
CA ALA A 290 -3.07 4.71 -8.28
C ALA A 290 -2.74 3.27 -7.82
N ALA A 291 -2.63 3.02 -6.52
CA ALA A 291 -2.41 1.70 -5.94
C ALA A 291 -3.56 0.73 -6.28
N ALA A 292 -4.82 1.12 -6.08
CA ALA A 292 -5.96 0.30 -6.48
C ALA A 292 -5.93 -0.03 -7.98
N THR A 293 -5.49 0.92 -8.83
CA THR A 293 -5.37 0.74 -10.29
C THR A 293 -4.25 -0.25 -10.64
N THR A 294 -3.12 -0.20 -9.93
CA THR A 294 -2.00 -1.11 -10.14
C THR A 294 -2.28 -2.49 -9.56
N ALA A 295 -2.91 -2.58 -8.40
CA ALA A 295 -3.31 -3.84 -7.78
C ALA A 295 -4.29 -4.64 -8.67
N ILE A 296 -5.34 -4.00 -9.22
CA ILE A 296 -6.27 -4.68 -10.14
C ILE A 296 -5.56 -5.15 -11.43
N THR A 297 -4.55 -4.40 -11.87
CA THR A 297 -3.75 -4.77 -13.05
C THR A 297 -2.84 -5.95 -12.75
N GLY A 298 -2.13 -5.91 -11.63
CA GLY A 298 -1.24 -6.97 -11.16
C GLY A 298 -2.01 -8.27 -10.96
N CYS A 299 -3.14 -8.20 -10.25
CA CYS A 299 -4.04 -9.33 -10.02
C CYS A 299 -4.58 -9.94 -11.32
N THR A 300 -5.02 -9.10 -12.27
CA THR A 300 -5.51 -9.56 -13.58
C THR A 300 -4.41 -10.24 -14.40
N ARG A 301 -3.19 -9.71 -14.38
CA ARG A 301 -2.03 -10.32 -15.06
C ARG A 301 -1.61 -11.63 -14.42
N LEU A 302 -1.56 -11.69 -13.10
CA LEU A 302 -1.28 -12.90 -12.35
C LEU A 302 -2.33 -13.97 -12.63
N GLY A 303 -3.63 -13.61 -12.55
CA GLY A 303 -4.74 -14.51 -12.86
C GLY A 303 -4.67 -15.04 -14.29
N ARG A 304 -4.28 -14.18 -15.25
CA ARG A 304 -4.03 -14.61 -16.63
C ARG A 304 -2.88 -15.62 -16.71
N SER A 305 -1.73 -15.32 -16.12
CA SER A 305 -0.58 -16.24 -16.11
C SER A 305 -0.94 -17.59 -15.49
N MET A 306 -1.68 -17.59 -14.38
CA MET A 306 -2.17 -18.81 -13.75
C MET A 306 -3.15 -19.57 -14.65
N GLY A 307 -4.02 -18.88 -15.38
CA GLY A 307 -4.94 -19.48 -16.36
C GLY A 307 -4.23 -20.10 -17.57
N GLU A 308 -3.20 -19.43 -18.10
CA GLU A 308 -2.35 -19.94 -19.19
C GLU A 308 -1.59 -21.23 -18.79
N HIS A 309 -1.22 -21.35 -17.52
CA HIS A 309 -0.53 -22.51 -16.97
C HIS A 309 -1.48 -23.59 -16.40
N GLY A 310 -2.81 -23.42 -16.57
CA GLY A 310 -3.81 -24.40 -16.12
C GLY A 310 -4.03 -24.46 -14.61
N MET A 311 -3.54 -23.46 -13.85
CA MET A 311 -3.74 -23.32 -12.42
C MET A 311 -5.10 -22.70 -12.08
N LEU A 312 -5.65 -21.89 -12.99
CA LEU A 312 -7.00 -21.33 -12.97
C LEU A 312 -7.79 -21.79 -14.22
N PRO A 313 -9.11 -21.60 -14.27
CA PRO A 313 -9.91 -21.88 -15.46
C PRO A 313 -9.33 -21.20 -16.69
N ARG A 314 -9.39 -21.88 -17.85
CA ARG A 314 -8.78 -21.41 -19.10
C ARG A 314 -9.31 -20.07 -19.60
N GLU A 315 -10.48 -19.69 -19.16
CA GLU A 315 -11.11 -18.39 -19.43
C GLU A 315 -10.26 -17.24 -18.93
N PHE A 316 -9.60 -17.39 -17.78
CA PHE A 316 -8.69 -16.39 -17.22
C PHE A 316 -7.47 -16.11 -18.10
N GLY A 317 -7.00 -17.13 -18.86
CA GLY A 317 -5.87 -17.02 -19.78
C GLY A 317 -6.20 -16.33 -21.11
N ARG A 318 -7.48 -16.09 -21.42
CA ARG A 318 -7.90 -15.51 -22.71
C ARG A 318 -7.79 -13.99 -22.71
N LEU A 319 -7.11 -13.45 -23.73
CA LEU A 319 -7.07 -12.01 -23.96
C LEU A 319 -8.17 -11.58 -24.91
N GLU A 320 -8.91 -10.56 -24.52
CA GLU A 320 -9.86 -9.93 -25.42
C GLU A 320 -9.12 -9.12 -26.49
N ARG A 321 -9.52 -9.29 -27.77
CA ARG A 321 -8.85 -8.64 -28.90
C ARG A 321 -8.86 -7.10 -28.85
N ARG A 322 -9.88 -6.53 -28.20
CA ARG A 322 -10.12 -5.08 -28.17
C ARG A 322 -9.36 -4.37 -27.04
N SER A 323 -9.35 -4.95 -25.85
CA SER A 323 -8.77 -4.37 -24.64
C SER A 323 -7.37 -4.91 -24.33
N LEU A 324 -6.99 -6.09 -24.88
CA LEU A 324 -5.78 -6.86 -24.55
C LEU A 324 -5.69 -7.19 -23.05
N VAL A 325 -6.84 -7.30 -22.39
CA VAL A 325 -6.97 -7.67 -20.98
C VAL A 325 -7.86 -8.92 -20.93
N SER A 326 -7.63 -9.79 -19.96
CA SER A 326 -8.58 -10.86 -19.66
C SER A 326 -9.79 -10.24 -18.95
N SER A 327 -10.92 -10.16 -19.67
CA SER A 327 -12.16 -9.59 -19.12
C SER A 327 -12.70 -10.41 -17.95
N GLU A 328 -12.59 -11.74 -18.03
CA GLU A 328 -13.03 -12.65 -16.98
C GLU A 328 -12.19 -12.48 -15.71
N ALA A 329 -10.85 -12.42 -15.86
CA ALA A 329 -9.96 -12.17 -14.73
C ALA A 329 -10.21 -10.81 -14.10
N LEU A 330 -10.41 -9.76 -14.91
CA LEU A 330 -10.66 -8.41 -14.44
C LEU A 330 -11.99 -8.30 -13.68
N LEU A 331 -13.07 -8.88 -14.23
CA LEU A 331 -14.38 -8.87 -13.60
C LEU A 331 -14.40 -9.69 -12.31
N ALA A 332 -13.77 -10.86 -12.31
CA ALA A 332 -13.66 -11.70 -11.12
C ALA A 332 -12.88 -10.98 -10.01
N THR A 333 -11.72 -10.39 -10.36
CA THR A 333 -10.89 -9.62 -9.43
C THR A 333 -11.68 -8.44 -8.83
N GLY A 334 -12.34 -7.65 -9.67
CA GLY A 334 -13.14 -6.51 -9.23
C GLY A 334 -14.32 -6.93 -8.35
N ALA A 335 -15.04 -8.00 -8.73
CA ALA A 335 -16.18 -8.51 -7.96
C ALA A 335 -15.75 -9.05 -6.58
N ILE A 336 -14.63 -9.79 -6.51
CA ILE A 336 -14.11 -10.31 -5.24
C ILE A 336 -13.66 -9.16 -4.35
N ALA A 337 -12.95 -8.16 -4.90
CA ALA A 337 -12.53 -7.01 -4.11
C ALA A 337 -13.70 -6.18 -3.58
N ILE A 338 -14.74 -5.96 -4.39
CA ILE A 338 -15.99 -5.32 -3.92
C ILE A 338 -16.63 -6.17 -2.81
N ALA A 339 -16.66 -7.49 -2.96
CA ALA A 339 -17.19 -8.38 -1.93
C ALA A 339 -16.38 -8.29 -0.62
N ILE A 340 -15.06 -8.14 -0.71
CA ILE A 340 -14.18 -7.93 0.47
C ILE A 340 -14.53 -6.59 1.14
N VAL A 341 -14.62 -5.49 0.38
CA VAL A 341 -14.99 -4.17 0.92
C VAL A 341 -16.34 -4.22 1.64
N VAL A 342 -17.35 -4.83 1.00
CA VAL A 342 -18.68 -4.98 1.61
C VAL A 342 -18.64 -5.88 2.84
N ALA A 343 -17.88 -6.98 2.80
CA ALA A 343 -17.73 -7.88 3.94
C ALA A 343 -17.03 -7.18 5.12
N THR A 344 -16.03 -6.34 4.86
CA THR A 344 -15.36 -5.55 5.90
C THR A 344 -16.34 -4.60 6.59
N GLY A 345 -17.20 -3.89 5.85
CA GLY A 345 -18.24 -3.03 6.46
C GLY A 345 -19.30 -3.81 7.23
N ILE A 346 -19.63 -5.06 6.83
CA ILE A 346 -20.64 -5.86 7.54
C ILE A 346 -20.08 -6.56 8.79
N PHE A 347 -18.86 -7.10 8.71
CA PHE A 347 -18.28 -7.99 9.73
C PHE A 347 -17.14 -7.33 10.52
N GLY A 348 -16.49 -6.33 9.96
CA GLY A 348 -15.34 -5.65 10.57
C GLY A 348 -15.74 -4.55 11.57
N GLY A 349 -17.00 -4.08 11.56
CA GLY A 349 -17.49 -3.07 12.51
C GLY A 349 -16.66 -1.80 12.50
N ASP A 350 -16.45 -1.18 11.33
CA ASP A 350 -15.65 0.06 11.11
C ASP A 350 -14.14 -0.07 11.28
N ASP A 351 -13.63 -1.27 11.57
CA ASP A 351 -12.20 -1.46 11.82
C ASP A 351 -11.48 -2.04 10.58
N PRO A 352 -10.82 -1.18 9.76
CA PRO A 352 -9.99 -1.66 8.65
C PRO A 352 -8.78 -2.48 9.13
N ALA A 353 -8.43 -2.42 10.41
CA ALA A 353 -7.41 -3.28 11.01
C ALA A 353 -7.78 -4.76 10.94
N PHE A 354 -9.09 -5.10 10.87
CA PHE A 354 -9.54 -6.46 10.60
C PHE A 354 -8.99 -6.98 9.25
N LEU A 355 -9.06 -6.17 8.19
CA LEU A 355 -8.57 -6.56 6.88
C LEU A 355 -7.04 -6.62 6.83
N ALA A 356 -6.37 -5.72 7.55
CA ALA A 356 -4.92 -5.75 7.71
C ALA A 356 -4.45 -6.95 8.54
N SER A 357 -5.22 -7.35 9.54
CA SER A 357 -4.95 -8.59 10.30
C SER A 357 -5.07 -9.81 9.40
N ALA A 358 -6.09 -9.86 8.51
CA ALA A 358 -6.21 -10.92 7.51
C ALA A 358 -5.01 -10.96 6.53
N TYR A 359 -4.37 -9.82 6.27
CA TYR A 359 -3.15 -9.76 5.48
C TYR A 359 -1.96 -10.39 6.21
N SER A 360 -1.89 -10.27 7.53
CA SER A 360 -0.76 -10.76 8.35
C SER A 360 -0.70 -12.30 8.49
N PHE A 361 -1.76 -13.01 8.14
CA PHE A 361 -1.85 -14.49 8.14
C PHE A 361 -1.57 -15.08 6.76
#